data_6767a471c09bd4accb84b3742719ed3f
#
_entry.id   6767a471c09bd4accb84b3742719ed3f
#
_cell.length_a   1.000
_cell.length_b   1.000
_cell.length_c   1.000
_cell.angle_alpha   90.00
_cell.angle_beta   90.00
_cell.angle_gamma   90.00
#
_symmetry.space_group_name_H-M   'P 1'
#
loop_
_entity.id
_entity.type
_entity.pdbx_description
1 polymer ?
#
loop_
_entity_poly.entity_id
_entity_poly.type
_entity_poly.pdbx_seq_one_letter_code
_entity_poly.pdbx_strand_id
1 'polypeptide(L)' 'MGNTNWNYVIAAVEEMNFTKAAKRLYISQQSLSNYIAKLEKQFGIEFFNRKNTLTLTAAGES' A
#
# COMPACT_ATOMS: atom_id res chain seq x y z
N MET A 1 10.16 13.02 -10.78
CA MET A 1 9.86 13.54 -10.05
C MET A 1 8.95 13.16 -9.27
N GLY A 2 8.84 13.06 -8.50
CA GLY A 2 8.17 12.55 -7.57
C GLY A 2 6.74 12.75 -7.42
N ASN A 3 6.03 12.28 -8.26
CA ASN A 3 4.61 12.41 -8.16
C ASN A 3 3.98 11.19 -7.52
N THR A 4 4.66 10.63 -6.55
CA THR A 4 4.10 9.50 -5.83
C THR A 4 2.90 9.95 -5.01
N ASN A 5 1.79 9.25 -5.15
CA ASN A 5 0.60 9.60 -4.40
C ASN A 5 0.64 8.89 -3.05
N TRP A 6 1.24 9.54 -2.08
CA TRP A 6 1.39 8.94 -0.76
C TRP A 6 0.08 8.74 -0.04
N ASN A 7 -1.00 9.39 -0.49
CA ASN A 7 -2.32 9.15 0.08
C ASN A 7 -2.73 7.68 -0.03
N TYR A 8 -2.30 7.02 -1.11
CA TYR A 8 -2.60 5.61 -1.29
C TYR A 8 -1.89 4.77 -0.24
N VAL A 9 -0.61 5.08 0.01
CA VAL A 9 0.15 4.37 1.02
C VAL A 9 -0.40 4.63 2.40
N ILE A 10 -0.72 5.89 2.70
CA ILE A 10 -1.26 6.27 4.00
C ILE A 10 -2.58 5.55 4.26
N ALA A 11 -3.47 5.53 3.27
CA ALA A 11 -4.75 4.85 3.43
C ALA A 11 -4.54 3.36 3.70
N ALA A 12 -3.62 2.74 2.98
CA ALA A 12 -3.36 1.31 3.16
C ALA A 12 -2.81 1.04 4.56
N VAL A 13 -1.93 1.91 5.04
CA VAL A 13 -1.36 1.75 6.39
C VAL A 13 -2.43 1.95 7.46
N GLU A 14 -3.24 2.98 7.31
CA GLU A 14 -4.23 3.29 8.33
C GLU A 14 -5.33 2.25 8.40
N GLU A 15 -5.73 1.74 7.25
CA GLU A 15 -6.80 0.73 7.22
C GLU A 15 -6.28 -0.66 7.51
N MET A 16 -5.02 -0.92 7.20
CA MET A 16 -4.41 -2.23 7.31
C MET A 16 -5.24 -3.27 6.55
N ASN A 17 -5.85 -2.84 5.45
CA ASN A 17 -6.73 -3.70 4.68
C ASN A 17 -6.89 -3.05 3.31
N PHE A 18 -6.42 -3.71 2.28
CA PHE A 18 -6.46 -3.15 0.93
C PHE A 18 -7.88 -2.91 0.44
N THR A 19 -8.81 -3.77 0.81
CA THR A 19 -10.19 -3.60 0.37
C THR A 19 -10.80 -2.32 0.95
N LYS A 20 -10.61 -2.12 2.26
CA LYS A 20 -11.13 -0.92 2.90
C LYS A 20 -10.40 0.33 2.43
N ALA A 21 -9.10 0.24 2.26
CA ALA A 21 -8.31 1.37 1.78
C ALA A 21 -8.75 1.77 0.38
N ALA A 22 -9.00 0.79 -0.48
CA ALA A 22 -9.44 1.06 -1.83
C ALA A 22 -10.80 1.77 -1.83
N LYS A 23 -11.70 1.32 -0.96
CA LYS A 23 -13.01 1.97 -0.84
C LYS A 23 -12.86 3.41 -0.38
N ARG A 24 -11.97 3.64 0.58
CA ARG A 24 -11.71 4.98 1.09
C ARG A 24 -11.21 5.89 -0.01
N LEU A 25 -10.44 5.33 -0.94
CA LEU A 25 -9.83 6.08 -2.03
C LEU A 25 -10.69 6.10 -3.29
N TYR A 26 -11.83 5.42 -3.26
CA TYR A 26 -12.74 5.32 -4.40
C TYR A 26 -12.07 4.68 -5.63
N ILE A 27 -11.27 3.65 -5.39
CA ILE A 27 -10.62 2.89 -6.46
C ILE A 27 -10.83 1.40 -6.18
N SER A 28 -10.50 0.56 -7.17
CA SER A 28 -10.61 -0.87 -6.96
C SER A 28 -9.46 -1.37 -6.09
N GLN A 29 -9.69 -2.48 -5.40
CA GLN A 29 -8.65 -3.10 -4.59
C GLN A 29 -7.44 -3.47 -5.45
N GLN A 30 -7.71 -3.98 -6.66
CA GLN A 30 -6.62 -4.38 -7.54
C GLN A 30 -5.77 -3.19 -7.95
N SER A 31 -6.41 -2.05 -8.23
CA SER A 31 -5.67 -0.85 -8.58
C SER A 31 -4.76 -0.42 -7.43
N LEU A 32 -5.29 -0.44 -6.21
CA LEU A 32 -4.48 -0.07 -5.05
C LEU A 32 -3.33 -1.04 -4.86
N SER A 33 -3.62 -2.34 -4.93
CA SER A 33 -2.60 -3.36 -4.74
C SER A 33 -1.49 -3.22 -5.78
N ASN A 34 -1.86 -2.99 -7.04
CA ASN A 34 -0.89 -2.81 -8.10
C ASN A 34 -0.03 -1.56 -7.87
N TYR A 35 -0.66 -0.49 -7.41
CA TYR A 35 0.06 0.75 -7.15
C TYR A 35 1.08 0.57 -6.03
N ILE A 36 0.67 -0.07 -4.95
CA ILE A 36 1.57 -0.32 -3.82
C ILE A 36 2.72 -1.25 -4.26
N ALA A 37 2.41 -2.30 -5.01
CA ALA A 37 3.44 -3.21 -5.49
C ALA A 37 4.46 -2.48 -6.37
N LYS A 38 3.97 -1.56 -7.19
CA LYS A 38 4.85 -0.77 -8.05
C LYS A 38 5.77 0.11 -7.23
N LEU A 39 5.25 0.72 -6.18
CA LEU A 39 6.07 1.55 -5.30
C LEU A 39 7.10 0.71 -4.56
N GLU A 40 6.69 -0.46 -4.08
CA GLU A 40 7.63 -1.34 -3.40
C GLU A 40 8.77 -1.74 -4.31
N LYS A 41 8.46 -2.02 -5.57
CA LYS A 41 9.48 -2.38 -6.53
C LYS A 41 10.37 -1.19 -6.85
N GLN A 42 9.78 -0.01 -6.94
CA GLN A 42 10.53 1.19 -7.28
C GLN A 42 11.54 1.55 -6.20
N PHE A 43 11.15 1.39 -4.94
CA PHE A 43 12.03 1.72 -3.83
C PHE A 43 12.84 0.53 -3.32
N GLY A 44 12.56 -0.65 -3.84
CA GLY A 44 13.28 -1.86 -3.44
C GLY A 44 12.96 -2.31 -2.02
N ILE A 45 11.80 -1.96 -1.50
CA ILE A 45 11.39 -2.37 -0.17
C ILE A 45 9.97 -2.88 -0.21
N GLU A 46 9.59 -3.58 0.86
CA GLU A 46 8.26 -4.13 0.96
C GLU A 46 7.59 -3.48 2.15
N PHE A 47 6.50 -2.75 1.93
CA PHE A 47 5.80 -2.09 3.02
C PHE A 47 4.92 -3.03 3.80
N PHE A 48 4.31 -4.01 3.12
CA PHE A 48 3.35 -4.91 3.72
C PHE A 48 3.71 -6.35 3.45
N ASN A 49 3.38 -7.21 4.43
CA ASN A 49 3.51 -8.65 4.24
C ASN A 49 2.16 -9.17 3.77
N ARG A 50 2.10 -9.68 2.54
CA ARG A 50 0.84 -10.12 1.96
C ARG A 50 0.67 -11.61 1.93
N LYS A 51 1.51 -12.35 2.62
CA LYS A 51 1.44 -13.81 2.51
C LYS A 51 0.18 -14.36 3.13
N ASN A 52 -0.07 -14.06 4.39
CA ASN A 52 -1.25 -14.56 5.06
C ASN A 52 -2.17 -13.43 5.47
N THR A 53 -1.66 -12.47 6.15
CA THR A 53 -2.43 -11.32 6.58
C THR A 53 -1.69 -10.06 6.20
N LEU A 54 -2.40 -8.96 6.15
CA LEU A 54 -1.78 -7.69 5.84
C LEU A 54 -1.18 -7.14 7.12
N THR A 55 0.14 -7.15 7.20
CA THR A 55 0.85 -6.57 8.33
C THR A 55 1.95 -5.67 7.80
N LEU A 56 2.35 -4.70 8.61
CA LEU A 56 3.44 -3.82 8.22
C LEU A 56 4.77 -4.52 8.40
N THR A 57 5.66 -4.32 7.45
CA THR A 57 7.04 -4.75 7.60
C THR A 57 7.77 -3.68 8.42
N ALA A 58 9.00 -3.97 8.79
CA ALA A 58 9.82 -2.99 9.51
C ALA A 58 9.97 -1.70 8.71
N ALA A 59 10.11 -1.80 7.40
CA ALA A 59 10.22 -0.63 6.55
C ALA A 59 8.93 0.18 6.57
N GLY A 60 7.79 -0.51 6.56
CA GLY A 60 6.51 0.17 6.60
C GLY A 60 6.23 0.86 7.91
N GLU A 61 6.79 0.35 8.99
CA GLU A 61 6.59 0.94 10.31
C GLU A 61 7.44 2.18 10.52
N SER A 62 8.49 2.28 9.79
CA SER A 62 9.34 3.45 9.90
C SER A 62 8.68 4.67 9.33
#